data_399accc279fd9f15969e87d41338626c
#
_entry.id   399accc279fd9f15969e87d41338626c
#
_cell.length_a   1.000
_cell.length_b   1.000
_cell.length_c   1.000
_cell.angle_alpha   90.00
_cell.angle_beta   90.00
_cell.angle_gamma   90.00
#
_symmetry.space_group_name_H-M   'P 1'
#
loop_
_entity.id
_entity.type
_entity.pdbx_description
1 polymer ?
#
loop_
_entity_poly.entity_id
_entity_poly.type
_entity_poly.pdbx_seq_one_letter_code
_entity_poly.pdbx_strand_id
1 'polypeptide(L)'
;MRSLKLMFFLVSVLWFPVSLCYATATTHIWAPSTDVQPYKKWHLTSDFYVPTENNSDGTRADTITNLGLTVGVLPFEKLNAEVGFDHKSGYGTLDDYPWYFNIKVGIPENAYGKFFPALAVGIYDIGIKNDKTDYNVLYGKAGKTFSIDNVSLGRFSVGYFKGDSKLLTHNGKKDNDGALLCWERTMTEISDKLWVAIDYQGSRSSYGATNVGFSYKFSDNTSVIFGYDFYNDRDLADTYTVQMDIDF
;
A
#
# COMPACT_ATOMS: atom_id res chain seq x y z
N MET A 1 62.88 -17.34 -29.19
CA MET A 1 61.49 -17.71 -29.24
C MET A 1 60.92 -17.57 -27.82
N ARG A 2 60.23 -16.48 -27.51
CA ARG A 2 59.61 -16.22 -26.20
C ARG A 2 58.10 -16.31 -26.41
N SER A 3 57.46 -17.30 -25.73
CA SER A 3 56.02 -17.51 -25.75
C SER A 3 55.31 -16.47 -24.87
N LEU A 4 54.47 -15.68 -25.50
CA LEU A 4 53.59 -14.70 -24.84
C LEU A 4 52.38 -15.45 -24.28
N LYS A 5 52.31 -15.63 -22.96
CA LYS A 5 51.11 -16.18 -22.31
C LYS A 5 50.10 -15.05 -22.18
N LEU A 6 49.05 -15.15 -22.94
CA LEU A 6 47.85 -14.28 -22.86
C LEU A 6 47.05 -14.67 -21.62
N MET A 7 47.06 -13.81 -20.59
CA MET A 7 46.29 -13.98 -19.38
C MET A 7 44.91 -13.35 -19.58
N PHE A 8 43.90 -14.19 -19.83
CA PHE A 8 42.52 -13.77 -19.84
C PHE A 8 42.07 -13.46 -18.42
N PHE A 9 41.87 -12.19 -18.12
CA PHE A 9 41.19 -11.74 -16.92
C PHE A 9 39.68 -11.88 -17.16
N LEU A 10 39.06 -12.92 -16.59
CA LEU A 10 37.62 -13.03 -16.50
C LEU A 10 37.13 -12.01 -15.43
N VAL A 11 36.62 -10.88 -15.90
CA VAL A 11 35.85 -9.97 -15.06
C VAL A 11 34.45 -10.59 -14.91
N SER A 12 34.25 -11.32 -13.83
CA SER A 12 32.92 -11.71 -13.40
C SER A 12 32.19 -10.45 -12.92
N VAL A 13 31.32 -9.90 -13.76
CA VAL A 13 30.35 -8.90 -13.36
C VAL A 13 29.36 -9.58 -12.42
N LEU A 14 29.59 -9.41 -11.13
CA LEU A 14 28.59 -9.76 -10.12
C LEU A 14 27.38 -8.82 -10.33
N TRP A 15 26.38 -9.36 -10.98
CA TRP A 15 25.04 -8.78 -10.96
C TRP A 15 24.51 -8.92 -9.53
N PHE A 16 24.63 -7.86 -8.74
CA PHE A 16 23.82 -7.75 -7.53
C PHE A 16 22.40 -7.43 -7.99
N PRO A 17 21.40 -8.25 -7.64
CA PRO A 17 20.02 -7.83 -7.81
C PRO A 17 19.83 -6.59 -6.95
N VAL A 18 19.54 -5.45 -7.57
CA VAL A 18 19.08 -4.26 -6.86
C VAL A 18 17.73 -4.67 -6.28
N SER A 19 17.71 -4.97 -4.99
CA SER A 19 16.47 -5.14 -4.25
C SER A 19 15.77 -3.79 -4.25
N LEU A 20 14.79 -3.61 -5.11
CA LEU A 20 13.91 -2.46 -5.10
C LEU A 20 13.21 -2.47 -3.73
N CYS A 21 13.42 -1.42 -2.96
CA CYS A 21 12.70 -1.20 -1.72
C CYS A 21 11.24 -0.89 -2.10
N TYR A 22 10.34 -1.82 -1.89
CA TYR A 22 8.91 -1.59 -1.94
C TYR A 22 8.44 -1.31 -0.51
N ALA A 23 7.79 -0.17 -0.31
CA ALA A 23 6.92 -0.01 0.83
C ALA A 23 5.74 -0.96 0.63
N THR A 24 5.10 -1.33 1.67
CA THR A 24 3.98 -2.28 1.78
C THR A 24 3.47 -2.84 0.46
N ALA A 25 3.55 -4.16 0.24
CA ALA A 25 3.02 -4.78 -0.98
C ALA A 25 1.52 -4.51 -1.19
N THR A 26 0.76 -4.30 -0.12
CA THR A 26 -0.70 -4.21 -0.13
C THR A 26 -1.24 -2.78 -0.30
N THR A 27 -0.67 -1.78 0.37
CA THR A 27 -1.11 -0.37 0.30
C THR A 27 0.06 0.58 0.01
N HIS A 28 -0.24 1.85 -0.27
CA HIS A 28 0.73 2.93 -0.17
C HIS A 28 0.76 3.44 1.29
N ILE A 29 0.18 4.61 1.57
CA ILE A 29 -0.06 5.05 2.97
C ILE A 29 -1.46 4.59 3.40
N TRP A 30 -2.45 4.83 2.53
CA TRP A 30 -3.86 4.49 2.73
C TRP A 30 -4.44 3.71 1.55
N ALA A 31 -4.29 4.24 0.34
CA ALA A 31 -4.87 3.65 -0.86
C ALA A 31 -4.14 2.36 -1.28
N PRO A 32 -4.86 1.36 -1.84
CA PRO A 32 -4.24 0.12 -2.29
C PRO A 32 -3.19 0.35 -3.37
N SER A 33 -2.07 -0.39 -3.30
CA SER A 33 -0.99 -0.34 -4.29
C SER A 33 -1.23 -1.29 -5.46
N THR A 34 -0.41 -1.16 -6.52
CA THR A 34 -0.36 -2.15 -7.62
C THR A 34 0.58 -3.31 -7.32
N ASP A 35 1.35 -3.25 -6.23
CA ASP A 35 2.25 -4.32 -5.84
C ASP A 35 1.48 -5.47 -5.18
N VAL A 36 1.95 -6.68 -5.41
CA VAL A 36 1.37 -7.92 -4.90
C VAL A 36 2.48 -8.73 -4.24
N GLN A 37 2.20 -9.28 -3.08
CA GLN A 37 3.17 -10.06 -2.33
C GLN A 37 3.70 -11.25 -3.15
N PRO A 38 5.02 -11.46 -3.22
CA PRO A 38 5.62 -12.58 -3.97
C PRO A 38 5.18 -13.94 -3.41
N TYR A 39 5.20 -14.96 -4.26
CA TYR A 39 4.79 -16.32 -3.87
C TYR A 39 5.51 -16.82 -2.61
N LYS A 40 4.73 -17.28 -1.63
CA LYS A 40 5.19 -17.75 -0.31
C LYS A 40 5.89 -16.70 0.55
N LYS A 41 5.89 -15.45 0.15
CA LYS A 41 6.34 -14.36 1.00
C LYS A 41 5.17 -13.87 1.85
N TRP A 42 5.46 -13.66 3.13
CA TRP A 42 4.52 -13.14 4.09
C TRP A 42 4.82 -11.69 4.38
N HIS A 43 3.78 -10.95 4.63
CA HIS A 43 3.84 -9.55 5.02
C HIS A 43 2.99 -9.36 6.27
N LEU A 44 3.62 -8.88 7.34
CA LEU A 44 2.96 -8.47 8.57
C LEU A 44 2.97 -6.96 8.63
N THR A 45 1.81 -6.35 8.82
CA THR A 45 1.69 -4.92 9.08
C THR A 45 1.10 -4.65 10.46
N SER A 46 1.53 -3.56 11.09
CA SER A 46 0.94 -3.03 12.32
C SER A 46 0.79 -1.52 12.18
N ASP A 47 -0.44 -1.06 12.00
CA ASP A 47 -0.77 0.32 11.68
C ASP A 47 -1.48 0.99 12.86
N PHE A 48 -1.13 2.25 13.06
CA PHE A 48 -1.74 3.12 14.06
C PHE A 48 -2.18 4.41 13.39
N TYR A 49 -3.46 4.76 13.54
CA TYR A 49 -4.03 6.02 13.07
C TYR A 49 -4.46 6.82 14.29
N VAL A 50 -3.68 7.84 14.62
CA VAL A 50 -3.82 8.65 15.83
C VAL A 50 -4.54 9.94 15.48
N PRO A 51 -5.79 10.15 15.94
CA PRO A 51 -6.53 11.39 15.67
C PRO A 51 -5.81 12.62 16.19
N THR A 52 -5.84 13.70 15.40
CA THR A 52 -5.20 14.99 15.74
C THR A 52 -6.07 15.85 16.64
N GLU A 53 -7.36 15.55 16.73
CA GLU A 53 -8.35 16.31 17.50
C GLU A 53 -9.04 15.43 18.54
N ASN A 54 -9.59 16.05 19.54
CA ASN A 54 -10.45 15.40 20.51
C ASN A 54 -11.89 15.30 19.99
N ASN A 55 -12.67 14.42 20.58
CA ASN A 55 -14.11 14.36 20.38
C ASN A 55 -14.77 15.68 20.79
N SER A 56 -15.98 15.93 20.30
CA SER A 56 -16.75 17.15 20.59
C SER A 56 -17.05 17.36 22.07
N ASP A 57 -17.01 16.31 22.88
CA ASP A 57 -17.17 16.37 24.35
C ASP A 57 -15.85 16.64 25.10
N GLY A 58 -14.74 16.84 24.37
CA GLY A 58 -13.39 17.07 24.90
C GLY A 58 -12.65 15.81 25.34
N THR A 59 -13.23 14.62 25.19
CA THR A 59 -12.50 13.36 25.41
C THR A 59 -11.52 13.09 24.28
N ARG A 60 -10.46 12.35 24.57
CA ARG A 60 -9.51 11.91 23.53
C ARG A 60 -10.20 10.94 22.59
N ALA A 61 -10.10 11.18 21.29
CA ALA A 61 -10.55 10.23 20.28
C ALA A 61 -9.71 8.95 20.31
N ASP A 62 -10.34 7.81 20.04
CA ASP A 62 -9.66 6.51 20.04
C ASP A 62 -8.64 6.42 18.89
N THR A 63 -7.51 5.80 19.17
CA THR A 63 -6.54 5.44 18.13
C THR A 63 -7.04 4.19 17.41
N ILE A 64 -7.19 4.28 16.11
CA ILE A 64 -7.49 3.12 15.27
C ILE A 64 -6.20 2.31 15.09
N THR A 65 -6.31 1.01 15.24
CA THR A 65 -5.19 0.08 15.02
C THR A 65 -5.59 -0.98 14.01
N ASN A 66 -4.62 -1.41 13.21
CA ASN A 66 -4.75 -2.53 12.29
C ASN A 66 -3.54 -3.46 12.47
N LEU A 67 -3.79 -4.74 12.62
CA LEU A 67 -2.77 -5.79 12.58
C LEU A 67 -3.11 -6.72 11.43
N GLY A 68 -2.35 -6.65 10.35
CA GLY A 68 -2.60 -7.38 9.11
C GLY A 68 -1.56 -8.45 8.82
N LEU A 69 -1.98 -9.55 8.21
CA LEU A 69 -1.10 -10.59 7.68
C LEU A 69 -1.53 -10.96 6.27
N THR A 70 -0.61 -10.86 5.32
CA THR A 70 -0.84 -11.14 3.90
C THR A 70 0.20 -12.14 3.39
N VAL A 71 -0.17 -12.97 2.43
CA VAL A 71 0.73 -13.95 1.80
C VAL A 71 0.52 -14.02 0.31
N GLY A 72 1.61 -14.09 -0.45
CA GLY A 72 1.58 -14.36 -1.88
C GLY A 72 1.28 -15.83 -2.18
N VAL A 73 0.28 -16.09 -3.03
CA VAL A 73 -0.26 -17.45 -3.24
C VAL A 73 -0.05 -18.00 -4.65
N LEU A 74 0.31 -17.19 -5.65
CA LEU A 74 0.54 -17.67 -7.01
C LEU A 74 2.04 -17.72 -7.37
N PRO A 75 2.53 -18.86 -7.92
CA PRO A 75 3.94 -19.04 -8.26
C PRO A 75 4.32 -18.54 -9.66
N PHE A 76 3.64 -17.52 -10.18
CA PHE A 76 3.87 -17.06 -11.56
C PHE A 76 4.59 -15.71 -11.57
N GLU A 77 5.60 -15.55 -12.43
CA GLU A 77 6.38 -14.30 -12.54
C GLU A 77 5.56 -13.11 -13.07
N LYS A 78 4.55 -13.39 -13.91
CA LYS A 78 3.77 -12.35 -14.61
C LYS A 78 2.34 -12.21 -14.12
N LEU A 79 1.94 -13.00 -13.15
CA LEU A 79 0.63 -12.95 -12.53
C LEU A 79 0.78 -13.37 -11.08
N ASN A 80 0.63 -12.41 -10.19
CA ASN A 80 0.74 -12.63 -8.76
C ASN A 80 -0.63 -12.51 -8.10
N ALA A 81 -0.82 -13.17 -6.98
CA ALA A 81 -1.99 -12.98 -6.13
C ALA A 81 -1.58 -13.06 -4.68
N GLU A 82 -2.26 -12.30 -3.86
CA GLU A 82 -2.12 -12.32 -2.42
C GLU A 82 -3.49 -12.47 -1.75
N VAL A 83 -3.49 -13.06 -0.58
CA VAL A 83 -4.63 -13.15 0.32
C VAL A 83 -4.17 -12.73 1.71
N GLY A 84 -5.04 -12.08 2.45
CA GLY A 84 -4.70 -11.60 3.78
C GLY A 84 -5.92 -11.42 4.65
N PHE A 85 -5.64 -11.11 5.91
CA PHE A 85 -6.63 -10.69 6.88
C PHE A 85 -6.07 -9.59 7.77
N ASP A 86 -6.97 -8.79 8.30
CA ASP A 86 -6.70 -7.68 9.20
C ASP A 86 -7.52 -7.85 10.48
N HIS A 87 -6.92 -7.53 11.61
CA HIS A 87 -7.59 -7.35 12.88
C HIS A 87 -7.57 -5.86 13.20
N LYS A 88 -8.74 -5.23 13.16
CA LYS A 88 -8.90 -3.80 13.39
C LYS A 88 -9.56 -3.54 14.74
N SER A 89 -9.15 -2.46 15.42
CA SER A 89 -9.76 -1.99 16.67
C SER A 89 -9.68 -0.47 16.80
N GLY A 90 -10.42 0.10 17.75
CA GLY A 90 -10.57 1.55 17.92
C GLY A 90 -11.81 2.11 17.22
N TYR A 91 -12.70 1.23 16.78
CA TYR A 91 -13.96 1.58 16.10
C TYR A 91 -15.19 1.46 17.02
N GLY A 92 -14.97 1.39 18.35
CA GLY A 92 -16.04 1.26 19.33
C GLY A 92 -16.82 -0.04 19.18
N THR A 93 -18.13 0.01 18.93
CA THR A 93 -18.97 -1.20 18.84
C THR A 93 -18.64 -2.12 17.65
N LEU A 94 -17.88 -1.65 16.66
CA LEU A 94 -17.42 -2.49 15.55
C LEU A 94 -16.27 -3.42 15.97
N ASP A 95 -15.61 -3.13 17.09
CA ASP A 95 -14.55 -3.97 17.66
C ASP A 95 -15.08 -5.36 18.11
N ASP A 96 -16.40 -5.55 18.22
CA ASP A 96 -17.02 -6.86 18.38
C ASP A 96 -16.84 -7.77 17.14
N TYR A 97 -16.48 -7.18 15.98
CA TYR A 97 -16.33 -7.87 14.70
C TYR A 97 -15.02 -7.45 14.02
N PRO A 98 -13.84 -7.68 14.64
CA PRO A 98 -12.59 -7.05 14.28
C PRO A 98 -11.92 -7.61 13.02
N TRP A 99 -12.44 -8.71 12.47
CA TRP A 99 -11.80 -9.43 11.37
C TRP A 99 -12.27 -8.99 10.00
N TYR A 100 -11.32 -8.66 9.14
CA TYR A 100 -11.52 -8.27 7.75
C TYR A 100 -10.60 -9.07 6.86
N PHE A 101 -11.05 -9.44 5.68
CA PHE A 101 -10.27 -10.21 4.71
C PHE A 101 -10.00 -9.38 3.47
N ASN A 102 -8.92 -9.74 2.77
CA ASN A 102 -8.52 -9.08 1.53
C ASN A 102 -7.95 -10.09 0.53
N ILE A 103 -8.12 -9.77 -0.76
CA ILE A 103 -7.59 -10.52 -1.89
C ILE A 103 -7.17 -9.51 -2.96
N LYS A 104 -5.98 -9.71 -3.54
CA LYS A 104 -5.48 -8.93 -4.66
C LYS A 104 -4.84 -9.84 -5.71
N VAL A 105 -5.08 -9.53 -6.97
CA VAL A 105 -4.41 -10.14 -8.13
C VAL A 105 -3.77 -9.02 -8.94
N GLY A 106 -2.54 -9.23 -9.39
CA GLY A 106 -1.83 -8.20 -10.14
C GLY A 106 -0.83 -8.75 -11.16
N ILE A 107 -0.50 -7.88 -12.09
CA ILE A 107 0.52 -8.10 -13.11
C ILE A 107 1.62 -7.09 -12.85
N PRO A 108 2.88 -7.52 -12.65
CA PRO A 108 3.99 -6.61 -12.37
C PRO A 108 4.25 -5.64 -13.52
N GLU A 109 4.82 -4.49 -13.20
CA GLU A 109 5.30 -3.54 -14.20
C GLU A 109 6.32 -4.20 -15.14
N ASN A 110 6.25 -3.88 -16.42
CA ASN A 110 7.11 -4.42 -17.48
C ASN A 110 6.95 -5.92 -17.79
N ALA A 111 5.96 -6.62 -17.24
CA ALA A 111 5.74 -8.06 -17.45
C ALA A 111 5.62 -8.47 -18.94
N TYR A 112 5.07 -7.59 -19.76
CA TYR A 112 4.87 -7.81 -21.20
C TYR A 112 5.59 -6.77 -22.07
N GLY A 113 6.65 -6.15 -21.54
CA GLY A 113 7.48 -5.19 -22.25
C GLY A 113 7.59 -3.83 -21.53
N LYS A 114 8.60 -3.04 -21.89
CA LYS A 114 9.02 -1.81 -21.21
C LYS A 114 7.88 -0.80 -20.93
N PHE A 115 6.86 -0.77 -21.78
CA PHE A 115 5.75 0.18 -21.62
C PHE A 115 4.55 -0.39 -20.88
N PHE A 116 4.57 -1.69 -20.55
CA PHE A 116 3.45 -2.32 -19.85
C PHE A 116 3.38 -1.83 -18.40
N PRO A 117 2.24 -1.28 -17.95
CA PRO A 117 2.09 -0.82 -16.57
C PRO A 117 1.95 -2.00 -15.61
N ALA A 118 2.20 -1.77 -14.33
CA ALA A 118 1.68 -2.64 -13.28
C ALA A 118 0.15 -2.53 -13.26
N LEU A 119 -0.54 -3.65 -13.07
CA LEU A 119 -2.00 -3.70 -12.94
C LEU A 119 -2.37 -4.46 -11.69
N ALA A 120 -3.36 -4.00 -10.95
CA ALA A 120 -3.94 -4.72 -9.83
C ALA A 120 -5.46 -4.59 -9.81
N VAL A 121 -6.12 -5.69 -9.42
CA VAL A 121 -7.53 -5.73 -9.06
C VAL A 121 -7.64 -6.45 -7.71
N GLY A 122 -8.41 -5.91 -6.80
CA GLY A 122 -8.55 -6.51 -5.49
C GLY A 122 -9.83 -6.10 -4.79
N ILE A 123 -10.08 -6.78 -3.69
CA ILE A 123 -11.14 -6.46 -2.75
C ILE A 123 -10.56 -6.49 -1.35
N TYR A 124 -10.86 -5.49 -0.54
CA TYR A 124 -10.44 -5.42 0.85
C TYR A 124 -11.61 -5.03 1.75
N ASP A 125 -11.38 -5.15 3.05
CA ASP A 125 -12.40 -4.94 4.08
C ASP A 125 -13.66 -5.78 3.86
N ILE A 126 -13.44 -7.07 3.52
CA ILE A 126 -14.47 -8.08 3.53
C ILE A 126 -14.71 -8.45 5.00
N GLY A 127 -15.62 -7.75 5.65
CA GLY A 127 -15.94 -7.97 7.05
C GLY A 127 -16.88 -9.14 7.28
N ILE A 128 -16.94 -9.59 8.53
CA ILE A 128 -17.70 -10.79 8.91
C ILE A 128 -19.14 -10.50 9.35
N LYS A 129 -19.54 -9.24 9.43
CA LYS A 129 -20.87 -8.83 9.89
C LYS A 129 -21.59 -7.99 8.86
N ASN A 130 -22.66 -8.55 8.31
CA ASN A 130 -23.50 -7.88 7.32
C ASN A 130 -24.05 -6.55 7.84
N ASP A 131 -24.08 -5.55 6.96
CA ASP A 131 -24.53 -4.18 7.19
C ASP A 131 -23.82 -3.47 8.37
N LYS A 132 -22.59 -3.94 8.74
CA LYS A 132 -21.78 -3.33 9.79
C LYS A 132 -20.30 -3.25 9.42
N THR A 133 -19.69 -4.36 9.00
CA THR A 133 -18.25 -4.43 8.71
C THR A 133 -17.93 -4.89 7.29
N ASP A 134 -18.93 -5.27 6.51
CA ASP A 134 -18.82 -5.78 5.14
C ASP A 134 -18.71 -4.62 4.12
N TYR A 135 -17.70 -3.76 4.29
CA TYR A 135 -17.42 -2.64 3.39
C TYR A 135 -17.15 -3.09 1.96
N ASN A 136 -16.54 -4.27 1.78
CA ASN A 136 -16.37 -4.97 0.50
C ASN A 136 -15.82 -4.07 -0.60
N VAL A 137 -14.70 -3.40 -0.36
CA VAL A 137 -14.15 -2.39 -1.27
C VAL A 137 -13.42 -3.04 -2.43
N LEU A 138 -14.11 -3.15 -3.56
CA LEU A 138 -13.54 -3.59 -4.84
C LEU A 138 -12.79 -2.44 -5.49
N TYR A 139 -11.61 -2.71 -6.07
CA TYR A 139 -10.84 -1.72 -6.81
C TYR A 139 -10.09 -2.30 -8.00
N GLY A 140 -9.72 -1.40 -8.92
CA GLY A 140 -8.78 -1.65 -10.00
C GLY A 140 -7.81 -0.48 -10.14
N LYS A 141 -6.53 -0.77 -10.32
CA LYS A 141 -5.48 0.25 -10.38
C LYS A 141 -4.39 -0.11 -11.39
N ALA A 142 -3.84 0.90 -12.06
CA ALA A 142 -2.68 0.79 -12.93
C ALA A 142 -1.59 1.74 -12.46
N GLY A 143 -0.32 1.31 -12.55
CA GLY A 143 0.82 2.12 -12.15
C GLY A 143 1.98 2.02 -13.12
N LYS A 144 2.72 3.12 -13.33
CA LYS A 144 3.89 3.16 -14.21
C LYS A 144 4.97 4.06 -13.65
N THR A 145 6.20 3.55 -13.68
CA THR A 145 7.40 4.30 -13.31
C THR A 145 7.90 5.10 -14.50
N PHE A 146 8.22 6.37 -14.26
CA PHE A 146 8.80 7.27 -15.24
C PHE A 146 10.22 7.67 -14.83
N SER A 147 11.09 7.86 -15.82
CA SER A 147 12.47 8.30 -15.62
C SER A 147 12.87 9.24 -16.75
N ILE A 148 13.70 10.23 -16.44
CA ILE A 148 14.35 11.14 -17.39
C ILE A 148 15.86 11.05 -17.14
N ASP A 149 16.66 10.78 -18.18
CA ASP A 149 18.12 10.72 -18.12
C ASP A 149 18.67 9.86 -16.95
N ASN A 150 18.05 8.68 -16.74
CA ASN A 150 18.33 7.75 -15.65
C ASN A 150 17.95 8.23 -14.23
N VAL A 151 17.32 9.38 -14.10
CA VAL A 151 16.75 9.82 -12.83
C VAL A 151 15.29 9.36 -12.76
N SER A 152 14.95 8.57 -11.76
CA SER A 152 13.56 8.16 -11.54
C SER A 152 12.74 9.38 -11.11
N LEU A 153 11.62 9.61 -11.80
CA LEU A 153 10.59 10.58 -11.36
C LEU A 153 9.58 9.95 -10.39
N GLY A 154 9.70 8.64 -10.15
CA GLY A 154 8.76 7.87 -9.34
C GLY A 154 7.72 7.14 -10.17
N ARG A 155 6.88 6.39 -9.46
CA ARG A 155 5.73 5.66 -10.02
C ARG A 155 4.47 6.49 -9.81
N PHE A 156 3.72 6.69 -10.88
CA PHE A 156 2.38 7.26 -10.85
C PHE A 156 1.36 6.15 -11.02
N SER A 157 0.32 6.15 -10.23
CA SER A 157 -0.76 5.18 -10.38
C SER A 157 -2.12 5.83 -10.32
N VAL A 158 -3.06 5.25 -11.06
CA VAL A 158 -4.45 5.69 -11.18
C VAL A 158 -5.36 4.48 -11.14
N GLY A 159 -6.48 4.62 -10.48
CA GLY A 159 -7.48 3.57 -10.36
C GLY A 159 -8.82 4.10 -9.91
N TYR A 160 -9.69 3.16 -9.59
CA TYR A 160 -11.03 3.43 -9.11
C TYR A 160 -11.44 2.36 -8.11
N PHE A 161 -12.21 2.76 -7.09
CA PHE A 161 -12.78 1.84 -6.12
C PHE A 161 -14.28 1.99 -5.98
N LYS A 162 -14.93 0.95 -5.47
CA LYS A 162 -16.33 0.95 -5.09
C LYS A 162 -16.54 -0.03 -3.93
N GLY A 163 -17.14 0.47 -2.86
CA GLY A 163 -17.50 -0.32 -1.68
C GLY A 163 -19.01 -0.43 -1.46
N ASP A 164 -19.42 -0.93 -0.30
CA ASP A 164 -20.82 -1.05 0.08
C ASP A 164 -21.47 0.34 0.23
N SER A 165 -22.63 0.50 -0.38
CA SER A 165 -23.34 1.79 -0.45
C SER A 165 -24.14 2.14 0.81
N LYS A 166 -24.33 1.19 1.73
CA LYS A 166 -25.00 1.45 3.01
C LYS A 166 -24.00 1.88 4.07
N LEU A 167 -22.76 1.37 3.98
CA LEU A 167 -21.71 1.64 4.96
C LEU A 167 -20.86 2.86 4.58
N LEU A 168 -20.56 3.02 3.28
CA LEU A 168 -19.79 4.15 2.80
C LEU A 168 -20.72 5.29 2.39
N THR A 169 -20.99 6.16 3.35
CA THR A 169 -21.91 7.29 3.20
C THR A 169 -21.28 8.59 3.70
N HIS A 170 -21.80 9.72 3.21
CA HIS A 170 -21.53 11.06 3.74
C HIS A 170 -22.85 11.81 3.89
N ASN A 171 -23.09 12.36 5.07
CA ASN A 171 -24.34 13.06 5.42
C ASN A 171 -25.60 12.23 5.08
N GLY A 172 -25.57 10.91 5.42
CA GLY A 172 -26.66 9.98 5.16
C GLY A 172 -26.93 9.66 3.69
N LYS A 173 -26.07 10.10 2.78
CA LYS A 173 -26.13 9.78 1.36
C LYS A 173 -24.98 8.88 0.97
N LYS A 174 -25.25 7.99 0.02
CA LYS A 174 -24.24 7.12 -0.59
C LYS A 174 -23.09 7.95 -1.16
N ASP A 175 -21.86 7.61 -0.72
CA ASP A 175 -20.60 8.17 -1.24
C ASP A 175 -19.51 7.08 -1.16
N ASN A 176 -19.73 5.99 -1.93
CA ASN A 176 -19.08 4.69 -1.76
C ASN A 176 -18.09 4.35 -2.88
N ASP A 177 -17.75 5.30 -3.73
CA ASP A 177 -16.86 5.08 -4.86
C ASP A 177 -16.05 6.33 -5.18
N GLY A 178 -14.89 6.15 -5.82
CA GLY A 178 -14.04 7.28 -6.18
C GLY A 178 -12.73 6.88 -6.85
N ALA A 179 -11.99 7.91 -7.27
CA ALA A 179 -10.68 7.74 -7.87
C ALA A 179 -9.63 7.31 -6.85
N LEU A 180 -8.67 6.52 -7.30
CA LEU A 180 -7.44 6.18 -6.60
C LEU A 180 -6.27 6.80 -7.36
N LEU A 181 -5.52 7.69 -6.72
CA LEU A 181 -4.34 8.30 -7.31
C LEU A 181 -3.16 8.10 -6.38
N CYS A 182 -1.96 7.93 -6.93
CA CYS A 182 -0.75 7.92 -6.12
C CYS A 182 0.45 8.36 -6.93
N TRP A 183 1.36 9.05 -6.27
CA TRP A 183 2.74 9.21 -6.66
C TRP A 183 3.64 8.69 -5.54
N GLU A 184 4.63 7.90 -5.91
CA GLU A 184 5.59 7.34 -4.96
C GLU A 184 6.98 7.25 -5.56
N ARG A 185 8.01 7.36 -4.69
CA ARG A 185 9.39 7.31 -5.13
C ARG A 185 10.34 6.91 -4.01
N THR A 186 11.30 6.02 -4.31
CA THR A 186 12.48 5.86 -3.47
C THR A 186 13.46 7.00 -3.78
N MET A 187 13.87 7.73 -2.75
CA MET A 187 14.74 8.92 -2.83
C MET A 187 16.21 8.51 -2.86
N THR A 188 16.62 7.77 -3.89
CA THR A 188 17.96 7.17 -3.99
C THR A 188 19.10 8.20 -3.96
N GLU A 189 18.84 9.44 -4.30
CA GLU A 189 19.78 10.55 -4.18
C GLU A 189 20.07 10.98 -2.73
N ILE A 190 19.20 10.59 -1.78
CA ILE A 190 19.35 10.81 -0.34
C ILE A 190 19.72 9.49 0.32
N SER A 191 18.90 8.45 0.11
CA SER A 191 19.10 7.11 0.63
C SER A 191 18.22 6.13 -0.15
N ASP A 192 18.76 4.96 -0.46
CA ASP A 192 18.03 3.83 -1.04
C ASP A 192 17.00 3.21 -0.05
N LYS A 193 17.06 3.62 1.22
CA LYS A 193 16.15 3.21 2.30
C LYS A 193 14.99 4.17 2.51
N LEU A 194 15.01 5.35 1.87
CA LEU A 194 13.99 6.37 2.03
C LEU A 194 13.01 6.32 0.86
N TRP A 195 11.76 6.01 1.15
CA TRP A 195 10.65 6.09 0.21
C TRP A 195 9.69 7.22 0.64
N VAL A 196 9.09 7.89 -0.33
CA VAL A 196 8.09 8.94 -0.12
C VAL A 196 6.88 8.68 -0.99
N ALA A 197 5.69 9.03 -0.49
CA ALA A 197 4.46 8.93 -1.27
C ALA A 197 3.46 10.03 -0.92
N ILE A 198 2.60 10.28 -1.91
CA ILE A 198 1.35 11.00 -1.76
C ILE A 198 0.30 10.11 -2.42
N ASP A 199 -0.73 9.73 -1.70
CA ASP A 199 -1.85 8.99 -2.27
C ASP A 199 -3.20 9.67 -1.96
N TYR A 200 -4.18 9.36 -2.78
CA TYR A 200 -5.52 9.88 -2.69
C TYR A 200 -6.54 8.78 -2.95
N GLN A 201 -7.48 8.66 -2.06
CA GLN A 201 -8.68 7.86 -2.23
C GLN A 201 -9.89 8.80 -2.25
N GLY A 202 -10.59 8.84 -3.37
CA GLY A 202 -11.77 9.69 -3.58
C GLY A 202 -12.93 9.26 -2.71
N SER A 203 -13.98 10.06 -2.62
CA SER A 203 -15.14 9.93 -1.73
C SER A 203 -15.07 10.88 -0.53
N ARG A 204 -16.20 11.16 0.07
CA ARG A 204 -16.33 11.84 1.38
C ARG A 204 -16.80 10.89 2.48
N SER A 205 -16.90 9.60 2.20
CA SER A 205 -17.09 8.62 3.27
C SER A 205 -15.82 8.49 4.12
N SER A 206 -15.87 7.71 5.18
CA SER A 206 -14.71 7.42 6.05
C SER A 206 -13.50 6.81 5.33
N TYR A 207 -13.63 6.43 4.06
CA TYR A 207 -12.56 5.88 3.23
C TYR A 207 -11.86 6.93 2.37
N GLY A 208 -12.43 8.13 2.28
CA GLY A 208 -11.87 9.19 1.46
C GLY A 208 -10.81 10.00 2.19
N ALA A 209 -9.57 10.01 1.67
CA ALA A 209 -8.47 10.77 2.25
C ALA A 209 -7.43 11.15 1.19
N THR A 210 -6.67 12.21 1.49
CA THR A 210 -5.39 12.55 0.86
C THR A 210 -4.30 12.29 1.87
N ASN A 211 -3.30 11.49 1.52
CA ASN A 211 -2.30 11.03 2.46
C ASN A 211 -0.92 11.41 1.97
N VAL A 212 -0.05 11.83 2.88
CA VAL A 212 1.35 12.15 2.59
C VAL A 212 2.24 11.48 3.63
N GLY A 213 3.36 10.93 3.20
CA GLY A 213 4.24 10.27 4.14
C GLY A 213 5.55 9.80 3.53
N PHE A 214 6.34 9.22 4.39
CA PHE A 214 7.60 8.58 4.01
C PHE A 214 7.77 7.28 4.77
N SER A 215 8.50 6.34 4.16
CA SER A 215 8.94 5.11 4.80
C SER A 215 10.45 5.09 4.92
N TYR A 216 10.94 4.54 6.01
CA TYR A 216 12.35 4.25 6.20
C TYR A 216 12.56 2.76 6.44
N LYS A 217 13.45 2.15 5.65
CA LYS A 217 13.82 0.74 5.73
C LYS A 217 14.93 0.56 6.76
N PHE A 218 14.61 -0.02 7.90
CA PHE A 218 15.56 -0.26 9.01
C PHE A 218 16.43 -1.48 8.76
N SER A 219 15.85 -2.54 8.15
CA SER A 219 16.57 -3.75 7.73
C SER A 219 16.07 -4.20 6.36
N ASP A 220 16.58 -5.32 5.84
CA ASP A 220 16.16 -5.85 4.52
C ASP A 220 14.69 -6.26 4.47
N ASN A 221 14.10 -6.50 5.62
CA ASN A 221 12.73 -6.98 5.73
C ASN A 221 11.84 -6.15 6.66
N THR A 222 12.31 -5.02 7.17
CA THR A 222 11.52 -4.19 8.12
C THR A 222 11.57 -2.74 7.70
N SER A 223 10.40 -2.14 7.54
CA SER A 223 10.23 -0.72 7.30
C SER A 223 9.18 -0.10 8.21
N VAL A 224 9.23 1.21 8.35
CA VAL A 224 8.21 1.98 9.07
C VAL A 224 7.80 3.17 8.23
N ILE A 225 6.50 3.31 8.01
CA ILE A 225 5.88 4.48 7.37
C ILE A 225 5.48 5.47 8.46
N PHE A 226 5.75 6.74 8.22
CA PHE A 226 5.24 7.88 8.97
C PHE A 226 4.46 8.75 8.01
N GLY A 227 3.21 9.01 8.32
CA GLY A 227 2.34 9.77 7.44
C GLY A 227 1.32 10.62 8.16
N TYR A 228 0.59 11.36 7.36
CA TYR A 228 -0.54 12.17 7.78
C TYR A 228 -1.69 11.97 6.78
N ASP A 229 -2.87 11.70 7.31
CA ASP A 229 -4.07 11.43 6.56
C ASP A 229 -5.04 12.60 6.72
N PHE A 230 -5.28 13.31 5.62
CA PHE A 230 -6.26 14.39 5.50
C PHE A 230 -7.58 13.81 5.01
N TYR A 231 -8.55 13.61 5.90
CA TYR A 231 -9.85 13.08 5.47
C TYR A 231 -10.62 14.07 4.60
N ASN A 232 -11.26 13.55 3.56
CA ASN A 232 -12.09 14.36 2.66
C ASN A 232 -13.40 14.78 3.34
N ASP A 233 -13.88 14.01 4.31
CA ASP A 233 -14.95 14.39 5.24
C ASP A 233 -14.37 15.26 6.35
N ARG A 234 -14.81 16.50 6.43
CA ARG A 234 -14.32 17.47 7.42
C ARG A 234 -14.93 17.30 8.81
N ASP A 235 -15.89 16.38 8.94
CA ASP A 235 -16.45 15.99 10.24
C ASP A 235 -15.58 14.91 10.92
N LEU A 236 -14.61 14.35 10.19
CA LEU A 236 -13.61 13.40 10.71
C LEU A 236 -12.32 14.14 11.08
N ALA A 237 -11.76 13.81 12.23
CA ALA A 237 -10.44 14.29 12.62
C ALA A 237 -9.36 13.66 11.73
N ASP A 238 -8.47 14.48 11.19
CA ASP A 238 -7.27 14.00 10.49
C ASP A 238 -6.42 13.13 11.43
N THR A 239 -5.59 12.24 10.86
CA THR A 239 -4.75 11.34 11.67
C THR A 239 -3.27 11.45 11.33
N TYR A 240 -2.41 11.27 12.35
CA TYR A 240 -1.06 10.81 12.13
C TYR A 240 -1.08 9.29 11.99
N THR A 241 -0.39 8.76 10.98
CA THR A 241 -0.25 7.31 10.83
C THR A 241 1.19 6.87 11.02
N VAL A 242 1.36 5.76 11.73
CA VAL A 242 2.61 5.01 11.85
C VAL A 242 2.31 3.57 11.50
N GLN A 243 2.99 3.04 10.48
CA GLN A 243 2.77 1.68 9.99
C GLN A 243 4.11 0.94 9.99
N MET A 244 4.18 -0.19 10.65
CA MET A 244 5.35 -1.03 10.69
C MET A 244 5.11 -2.27 9.83
N ASP A 245 6.01 -2.50 8.89
CA ASP A 245 5.96 -3.59 7.92
C ASP A 245 7.11 -4.55 8.09
N ILE A 246 6.83 -5.84 8.09
CA ILE A 246 7.82 -6.92 8.18
C ILE A 246 7.53 -7.95 7.09
N ASP A 247 8.50 -8.14 6.17
CA ASP A 247 8.45 -9.17 5.14
C ASP A 247 9.29 -10.41 5.53
N PHE A 248 8.80 -11.65 5.31
CA PHE A 248 9.51 -12.87 5.64
C PHE A 248 9.09 -14.10 4.80
#